data_33c8e4a30c9e865a5b3f91f645e8817d
#
_entry.id   33c8e4a30c9e865a5b3f91f645e8817d
#
_cell.length_a   1.000
_cell.length_b   1.000
_cell.length_c   1.000
_cell.angle_alpha   90.00
_cell.angle_beta   90.00
_cell.angle_gamma   90.00
#
_symmetry.space_group_name_H-M   'P 1'
#
loop_
_entity.id
_entity.type
_entity.pdbx_description
1 polymer ?
#
loop_
_entity_poly.entity_id
_entity_poly.type
_entity_poly.pdbx_seq_one_letter_code
_entity_poly.pdbx_strand_id
1 'polypeptide(L)'
;MKKTIICAGAAILLLSSCTGQKWTETQTEEGFNIITQKRGQTLGYTPGSGVNIITDNGYAFKDLNRNGSLDVYEDWRLPAEVRAQDLAEQLTIEEIAGMMLYSSHQSVPSGGGMFGGATYNGKPYAQSGAAPSDLSDAQKKFLKEDNLRAVLVTTVESPEVAARWNNNMQAFVEGLGHGVPSNTSSDPRHETTATAEYNYGAGGTISHWPTTLGLAATFDPAIVEEFGQIASEEYRALGIATALSPQIDLATEPRWSRFSGTFGESPELDTDMARAYVDGFQTSTGKD
;
A
#
# COMPACT_ATOMS: atom_id res chain seq x y z
N MET A 1 -37.25 27.44 -14.86
CA MET A 1 -37.17 26.16 -15.56
C MET A 1 -35.88 25.46 -15.09
N LYS A 2 -35.99 24.48 -14.20
CA LYS A 2 -34.86 23.70 -13.70
C LYS A 2 -34.71 22.50 -14.62
N LYS A 3 -33.56 22.37 -15.29
CA LYS A 3 -33.20 21.17 -16.06
C LYS A 3 -32.54 20.19 -15.13
N THR A 4 -33.23 19.10 -14.83
CA THR A 4 -32.72 17.94 -14.16
C THR A 4 -31.95 17.09 -15.17
N ILE A 5 -30.63 16.96 -14.99
CA ILE A 5 -29.81 16.06 -15.79
C ILE A 5 -29.86 14.71 -15.05
N ILE A 6 -30.49 13.72 -15.64
CA ILE A 6 -30.48 12.33 -15.21
C ILE A 6 -29.29 11.68 -15.90
N CYS A 7 -28.24 11.38 -15.14
CA CYS A 7 -27.17 10.50 -15.58
C CYS A 7 -27.67 9.05 -15.47
N ALA A 8 -28.02 8.47 -16.61
CA ALA A 8 -28.31 7.04 -16.70
C ALA A 8 -26.98 6.27 -16.83
N GLY A 9 -26.48 5.74 -15.72
CA GLY A 9 -25.41 4.77 -15.74
C GLY A 9 -25.93 3.45 -16.32
N ALA A 10 -25.43 3.06 -17.47
CA ALA A 10 -25.72 1.76 -18.06
C ALA A 10 -24.92 0.67 -17.34
N ALA A 11 -25.51 0.04 -16.34
CA ALA A 11 -24.99 -1.20 -15.77
C ALA A 11 -25.30 -2.34 -16.77
N ILE A 12 -24.30 -2.85 -17.43
CA ILE A 12 -24.41 -4.07 -18.23
C ILE A 12 -24.40 -5.24 -17.25
N LEU A 13 -25.59 -5.71 -16.90
CA LEU A 13 -25.78 -6.97 -16.19
C LEU A 13 -25.58 -8.13 -17.18
N LEU A 14 -24.42 -8.74 -17.15
CA LEU A 14 -24.22 -10.05 -17.77
C LEU A 14 -24.83 -11.10 -16.84
N LEU A 15 -26.07 -11.49 -17.12
CA LEU A 15 -26.73 -12.63 -16.50
C LEU A 15 -26.10 -13.92 -17.02
N SER A 16 -25.08 -14.44 -16.34
CA SER A 16 -24.64 -15.82 -16.47
C SER A 16 -25.38 -16.66 -15.44
N SER A 17 -26.38 -17.41 -15.90
CA SER A 17 -27.12 -18.36 -15.11
C SER A 17 -26.29 -19.63 -14.94
N CYS A 18 -25.48 -19.70 -13.86
CA CYS A 18 -24.98 -20.95 -13.32
C CYS A 18 -25.46 -21.08 -11.88
N THR A 19 -26.27 -22.12 -11.62
CA THR A 19 -26.74 -22.53 -10.30
C THR A 19 -25.55 -22.83 -9.40
N GLY A 20 -25.18 -21.86 -8.53
CA GLY A 20 -24.11 -22.07 -7.56
C GLY A 20 -23.12 -20.92 -7.37
N GLN A 21 -23.06 -19.96 -8.28
CA GLN A 21 -22.12 -18.83 -8.16
C GLN A 21 -22.52 -17.90 -6.99
N LYS A 22 -21.57 -17.64 -6.09
CA LYS A 22 -21.75 -16.84 -4.88
C LYS A 22 -21.03 -15.49 -4.93
N TRP A 23 -20.59 -15.08 -6.10
CA TRP A 23 -19.86 -13.83 -6.33
C TRP A 23 -20.41 -13.09 -7.54
N THR A 24 -20.14 -11.78 -7.55
CA THR A 24 -20.45 -10.85 -8.63
C THR A 24 -19.21 -10.06 -8.96
N GLU A 25 -19.09 -9.62 -10.21
CA GLU A 25 -17.99 -8.82 -10.71
C GLU A 25 -18.50 -7.48 -11.22
N THR A 26 -17.77 -6.41 -10.89
CA THR A 26 -18.02 -5.06 -11.37
C THR A 26 -16.69 -4.43 -11.78
N GLN A 27 -16.70 -3.65 -12.86
CA GLN A 27 -15.55 -2.86 -13.26
C GLN A 27 -15.65 -1.46 -12.67
N THR A 28 -14.55 -0.97 -12.10
CA THR A 28 -14.43 0.42 -11.62
C THR A 28 -14.18 1.39 -12.78
N GLU A 29 -14.36 2.67 -12.53
CA GLU A 29 -14.05 3.71 -13.51
C GLU A 29 -12.56 3.77 -13.86
N GLU A 30 -11.70 3.36 -12.95
CA GLU A 30 -10.25 3.24 -13.14
C GLU A 30 -9.82 2.01 -13.92
N GLY A 31 -10.76 1.12 -14.27
CA GLY A 31 -10.51 -0.08 -15.08
C GLY A 31 -10.10 -1.32 -14.30
N PHE A 32 -10.17 -1.31 -12.97
CA PHE A 32 -10.03 -2.50 -12.14
C PHE A 32 -11.33 -3.28 -12.09
N ASN A 33 -11.23 -4.59 -11.96
CA ASN A 33 -12.36 -5.44 -11.66
C ASN A 33 -12.41 -5.75 -10.17
N ILE A 34 -13.60 -5.65 -9.59
CA ILE A 34 -13.87 -5.96 -8.19
C ILE A 34 -14.83 -7.14 -8.15
N ILE A 35 -14.44 -8.19 -7.45
CA ILE A 35 -15.28 -9.34 -7.16
C ILE A 35 -15.77 -9.24 -5.72
N THR A 36 -17.09 -9.19 -5.55
CA THR A 36 -17.74 -9.22 -4.25
C THR A 36 -18.36 -10.59 -4.03
N GLN A 37 -18.15 -11.17 -2.84
CA GLN A 37 -18.58 -12.50 -2.50
C GLN A 37 -19.43 -12.51 -1.22
N LYS A 38 -20.48 -13.34 -1.16
CA LYS A 38 -21.46 -13.34 -0.06
C LYS A 38 -20.90 -13.80 1.28
N ARG A 39 -19.82 -14.38 1.45
CA ARG A 39 -19.13 -14.82 2.68
C ARG A 39 -17.67 -15.14 2.35
N GLY A 40 -17.05 -14.27 1.57
CA GLY A 40 -15.68 -14.45 1.13
C GLY A 40 -15.00 -13.11 1.05
N GLN A 41 -13.74 -13.15 0.70
CA GLN A 41 -12.94 -11.94 0.52
C GLN A 41 -13.37 -11.18 -0.73
N THR A 42 -13.36 -9.85 -0.67
CA THR A 42 -13.43 -9.02 -1.87
C THR A 42 -12.08 -9.11 -2.59
N LEU A 43 -12.13 -9.39 -3.89
CA LEU A 43 -10.92 -9.50 -4.70
C LEU A 43 -10.90 -8.34 -5.71
N GLY A 44 -9.78 -7.64 -5.76
CA GLY A 44 -9.51 -6.69 -6.83
C GLY A 44 -8.47 -7.27 -7.79
N TYR A 45 -8.62 -7.06 -9.08
CA TYR A 45 -7.62 -7.43 -10.07
C TYR A 45 -7.70 -6.56 -11.32
N THR A 46 -6.61 -6.54 -12.07
CA THR A 46 -6.54 -5.80 -13.34
C THR A 46 -6.68 -6.78 -14.51
N PRO A 47 -7.63 -6.60 -15.43
CA PRO A 47 -7.80 -7.49 -16.57
C PRO A 47 -6.52 -7.69 -17.40
N GLY A 48 -5.68 -6.65 -17.47
CA GLY A 48 -4.39 -6.68 -18.19
C GLY A 48 -3.26 -7.42 -17.47
N SER A 49 -3.42 -7.83 -16.21
CA SER A 49 -2.39 -8.57 -15.45
C SER A 49 -2.20 -10.01 -15.95
N GLY A 50 -3.16 -10.55 -16.68
CA GLY A 50 -3.18 -11.94 -17.12
C GLY A 50 -3.67 -12.93 -16.07
N VAL A 51 -4.05 -12.44 -14.89
CA VAL A 51 -4.68 -13.25 -13.84
C VAL A 51 -6.08 -13.64 -14.26
N ASN A 52 -6.42 -14.93 -14.11
CA ASN A 52 -7.76 -15.46 -14.33
C ASN A 52 -8.50 -15.64 -13.01
N ILE A 53 -9.81 -15.76 -13.10
CA ILE A 53 -10.65 -16.07 -11.94
C ILE A 53 -11.08 -17.52 -12.00
N ILE A 54 -10.70 -18.28 -10.98
CA ILE A 54 -11.13 -19.65 -10.76
C ILE A 54 -12.37 -19.63 -9.87
N THR A 55 -13.34 -20.49 -10.18
CA THR A 55 -14.50 -20.70 -9.30
C THR A 55 -14.41 -22.08 -8.67
N ASP A 56 -14.33 -22.12 -7.33
CA ASP A 56 -14.38 -23.35 -6.56
C ASP A 56 -15.47 -23.28 -5.49
N ASN A 57 -16.34 -24.29 -5.42
CA ASN A 57 -17.49 -24.34 -4.52
C ASN A 57 -18.39 -23.08 -4.57
N GLY A 58 -18.41 -22.42 -5.73
CA GLY A 58 -19.17 -21.20 -5.99
C GLY A 58 -18.47 -19.89 -5.56
N TYR A 59 -17.27 -19.94 -5.01
CA TYR A 59 -16.46 -18.79 -4.65
C TYR A 59 -15.39 -18.50 -5.71
N ALA A 60 -15.00 -17.24 -5.83
CA ALA A 60 -13.97 -16.78 -6.74
C ALA A 60 -12.59 -16.76 -6.08
N PHE A 61 -11.58 -17.11 -6.85
CA PHE A 61 -10.17 -17.09 -6.47
C PHE A 61 -9.36 -16.53 -7.64
N LYS A 62 -8.22 -15.92 -7.34
CA LYS A 62 -7.28 -15.48 -8.38
C LYS A 62 -6.30 -16.59 -8.70
N ASP A 63 -6.20 -16.97 -9.97
CA ASP A 63 -5.17 -17.85 -10.54
C ASP A 63 -3.92 -16.98 -10.77
N LEU A 64 -3.12 -16.81 -9.71
CA LEU A 64 -2.01 -15.88 -9.69
C LEU A 64 -0.80 -16.36 -10.50
N ASN A 65 -0.55 -17.67 -10.52
CA ASN A 65 0.52 -18.25 -11.32
C ASN A 65 0.06 -18.68 -12.73
N ARG A 66 -1.23 -18.52 -13.03
CA ARG A 66 -1.84 -18.78 -14.35
C ARG A 66 -1.74 -20.22 -14.82
N ASN A 67 -1.75 -21.17 -13.88
CA ASN A 67 -1.70 -22.61 -14.19
C ASN A 67 -3.09 -23.23 -14.46
N GLY A 68 -4.18 -22.48 -14.21
CA GLY A 68 -5.55 -22.91 -14.40
C GLY A 68 -6.11 -23.78 -13.27
N SER A 69 -5.39 -23.92 -12.16
CA SER A 69 -5.79 -24.68 -10.97
C SER A 69 -5.76 -23.79 -9.75
N LEU A 70 -6.61 -24.09 -8.76
CA LEU A 70 -6.56 -23.39 -7.49
C LEU A 70 -5.46 -23.99 -6.61
N ASP A 71 -4.37 -23.29 -6.46
CA ASP A 71 -3.27 -23.69 -5.58
C ASP A 71 -3.56 -23.33 -4.12
N VAL A 72 -2.83 -23.97 -3.20
CA VAL A 72 -3.03 -23.75 -1.75
C VAL A 72 -2.76 -22.30 -1.37
N TYR A 73 -1.74 -21.66 -1.93
CA TYR A 73 -1.41 -20.27 -1.60
C TYR A 73 -2.44 -19.26 -2.12
N GLU A 74 -3.23 -19.61 -3.13
CA GLU A 74 -4.29 -18.80 -3.73
C GLU A 74 -5.62 -18.93 -2.97
N ASP A 75 -5.79 -20.01 -2.21
CA ASP A 75 -7.02 -20.28 -1.47
C ASP A 75 -7.11 -19.40 -0.20
N TRP A 76 -7.77 -18.26 -0.33
CA TRP A 76 -7.97 -17.32 0.77
C TRP A 76 -8.75 -17.87 1.96
N ARG A 77 -9.37 -19.05 1.85
CA ARG A 77 -10.08 -19.74 2.95
C ARG A 77 -9.10 -20.39 3.93
N LEU A 78 -7.87 -20.65 3.50
CA LEU A 78 -6.86 -21.30 4.31
C LEU A 78 -6.11 -20.29 5.19
N PRO A 79 -5.57 -20.74 6.34
CA PRO A 79 -4.71 -19.91 7.18
C PRO A 79 -3.49 -19.35 6.42
N ALA A 80 -3.08 -18.14 6.78
CA ALA A 80 -1.98 -17.45 6.12
C ALA A 80 -0.68 -18.27 6.16
N GLU A 81 -0.40 -18.95 7.26
CA GLU A 81 0.78 -19.79 7.45
C GLU A 81 0.83 -20.96 6.45
N VAL A 82 -0.31 -21.61 6.22
CA VAL A 82 -0.43 -22.73 5.27
C VAL A 82 -0.20 -22.22 3.84
N ARG A 83 -0.79 -21.09 3.51
CA ARG A 83 -0.64 -20.44 2.20
C ARG A 83 0.80 -19.96 1.98
N ALA A 84 1.41 -19.38 2.97
CA ALA A 84 2.79 -18.91 2.90
C ALA A 84 3.79 -20.06 2.74
N GLN A 85 3.56 -21.17 3.41
CA GLN A 85 4.41 -22.35 3.27
C GLN A 85 4.34 -22.92 1.85
N ASP A 86 3.15 -23.09 1.31
CA ASP A 86 2.94 -23.58 -0.06
C ASP A 86 3.61 -22.67 -1.10
N LEU A 87 3.42 -21.35 -0.96
CA LEU A 87 4.09 -20.38 -1.83
C LEU A 87 5.61 -20.45 -1.72
N ALA A 88 6.16 -20.57 -0.50
CA ALA A 88 7.60 -20.64 -0.28
C ALA A 88 8.23 -21.87 -0.93
N GLU A 89 7.51 -22.98 -1.01
CA GLU A 89 7.95 -24.21 -1.68
C GLU A 89 7.97 -24.07 -3.21
N GLN A 90 7.21 -23.13 -3.77
CA GLN A 90 7.12 -22.88 -5.21
C GLN A 90 8.12 -21.79 -5.69
N LEU A 91 8.55 -20.90 -4.79
CA LEU A 91 9.44 -19.80 -5.14
C LEU A 91 10.89 -20.26 -5.33
N THR A 92 11.57 -19.65 -6.29
CA THR A 92 13.02 -19.79 -6.46
C THR A 92 13.78 -19.04 -5.36
N ILE A 93 15.06 -19.38 -5.19
CA ILE A 93 15.94 -18.66 -4.24
C ILE A 93 16.07 -17.19 -4.64
N GLU A 94 16.12 -16.88 -5.92
CA GLU A 94 16.18 -15.52 -6.45
C GLU A 94 14.92 -14.72 -6.13
N GLU A 95 13.75 -15.32 -6.23
CA GLU A 95 12.48 -14.69 -5.84
C GLU A 95 12.41 -14.44 -4.34
N ILE A 96 12.80 -15.42 -3.52
CA ILE A 96 12.87 -15.27 -2.06
C ILE A 96 13.87 -14.17 -1.68
N ALA A 97 15.07 -14.16 -2.28
CA ALA A 97 16.07 -13.14 -2.01
C ALA A 97 15.58 -11.74 -2.38
N GLY A 98 14.88 -11.60 -3.52
CA GLY A 98 14.28 -10.34 -3.94
C GLY A 98 13.22 -9.82 -2.95
N MET A 99 12.39 -10.70 -2.39
CA MET A 99 11.40 -10.32 -1.38
C MET A 99 12.03 -9.89 -0.04
N MET A 100 13.28 -10.26 0.22
CA MET A 100 14.05 -9.80 1.38
C MET A 100 14.73 -8.44 1.15
N LEU A 101 14.72 -7.93 -0.09
CA LEU A 101 15.26 -6.62 -0.42
C LEU A 101 14.24 -5.52 -0.12
N TYR A 102 14.78 -4.34 0.23
CA TYR A 102 14.02 -3.13 0.45
C TYR A 102 14.43 -2.07 -0.57
N SER A 103 13.49 -1.36 -1.16
CA SER A 103 13.82 -0.34 -2.14
C SER A 103 14.56 0.83 -1.52
N SER A 104 15.30 1.57 -2.34
CA SER A 104 15.66 2.95 -2.00
C SER A 104 14.40 3.81 -1.87
N HIS A 105 14.55 5.02 -1.33
CA HIS A 105 13.46 6.00 -1.21
C HIS A 105 12.85 6.30 -2.57
N GLN A 106 11.55 6.09 -2.71
CA GLN A 106 10.81 6.34 -3.94
C GLN A 106 10.09 7.68 -3.88
N SER A 107 10.21 8.45 -4.96
CA SER A 107 9.38 9.63 -5.21
C SER A 107 8.33 9.32 -6.26
N VAL A 108 7.14 9.90 -6.12
CA VAL A 108 6.01 9.72 -7.03
C VAL A 108 5.39 11.07 -7.42
N PRO A 109 5.49 11.51 -8.68
CA PRO A 109 6.25 10.87 -9.75
C PRO A 109 7.76 10.87 -9.47
N SER A 110 8.46 9.89 -10.04
CA SER A 110 9.92 9.87 -9.96
C SER A 110 10.50 11.02 -10.77
N GLY A 111 10.80 12.12 -10.11
CA GLY A 111 11.37 13.32 -10.70
C GLY A 111 12.88 13.38 -10.59
N GLY A 112 13.50 14.29 -11.36
CA GLY A 112 14.94 14.40 -11.51
C GLY A 112 15.73 14.52 -10.22
N GLY A 113 16.46 13.47 -9.89
CA GLY A 113 17.54 13.54 -8.90
C GLY A 113 18.81 14.13 -9.53
N MET A 114 19.76 14.53 -8.69
CA MET A 114 21.04 15.15 -9.09
C MET A 114 21.88 14.26 -10.01
N PHE A 115 21.57 12.98 -10.16
CA PHE A 115 22.30 11.96 -10.95
C PHE A 115 21.51 11.37 -12.12
N GLY A 116 20.55 12.08 -12.66
CA GLY A 116 19.72 11.62 -13.76
C GLY A 116 18.34 11.18 -13.26
N GLY A 117 17.29 11.80 -13.79
CA GLY A 117 15.93 11.51 -13.41
C GLY A 117 15.49 10.13 -13.89
N ALA A 118 14.53 9.53 -13.20
CA ALA A 118 13.89 8.32 -13.64
C ALA A 118 13.27 8.52 -15.02
N THR A 119 13.31 7.48 -15.84
CA THR A 119 12.68 7.46 -17.16
C THR A 119 11.34 6.73 -17.11
N TYR A 120 10.50 7.06 -18.08
CA TYR A 120 9.22 6.42 -18.34
C TYR A 120 9.18 6.06 -19.83
N ASN A 121 9.21 4.77 -20.13
CA ASN A 121 9.39 4.24 -21.48
C ASN A 121 10.63 4.84 -22.19
N GLY A 122 11.73 4.93 -21.48
CA GLY A 122 13.01 5.43 -21.97
C GLY A 122 13.12 6.96 -22.08
N LYS A 123 12.12 7.72 -21.66
CA LYS A 123 12.09 9.19 -21.74
C LYS A 123 12.04 9.81 -20.33
N PRO A 124 12.66 11.00 -20.13
CA PRO A 124 12.45 11.77 -18.91
C PRO A 124 10.96 12.04 -18.66
N TYR A 125 10.54 12.12 -17.39
CA TYR A 125 9.14 12.30 -17.02
C TYR A 125 8.44 13.42 -17.80
N ALA A 126 9.03 14.61 -17.84
CA ALA A 126 8.46 15.79 -18.53
C ALA A 126 8.25 15.59 -20.06
N GLN A 127 8.88 14.58 -20.67
CA GLN A 127 8.79 14.28 -22.10
C GLN A 127 8.09 12.97 -22.42
N SER A 128 7.73 12.21 -21.39
CA SER A 128 7.19 10.85 -21.53
C SER A 128 5.70 10.82 -21.84
N GLY A 129 4.97 11.84 -21.40
CA GLY A 129 3.50 11.83 -21.37
C GLY A 129 2.91 10.90 -20.29
N ALA A 130 3.75 10.38 -19.38
CA ALA A 130 3.30 9.52 -18.29
C ALA A 130 2.46 10.32 -17.29
N ALA A 131 1.45 9.66 -16.71
CA ALA A 131 0.71 10.20 -15.58
C ALA A 131 1.60 10.23 -14.31
N PRO A 132 1.33 11.13 -13.35
CA PRO A 132 2.10 11.20 -12.10
C PRO A 132 2.14 9.87 -11.34
N SER A 133 1.09 9.07 -11.46
CA SER A 133 0.94 7.77 -10.82
C SER A 133 1.50 6.59 -11.61
N ASP A 134 2.08 6.80 -12.78
CA ASP A 134 2.69 5.71 -13.54
C ASP A 134 3.99 5.23 -12.89
N LEU A 135 4.28 3.94 -13.06
CA LEU A 135 5.56 3.38 -12.63
C LEU A 135 6.68 3.80 -13.57
N SER A 136 7.79 4.27 -13.00
CA SER A 136 9.02 4.53 -13.76
C SER A 136 9.67 3.23 -14.24
N ASP A 137 10.56 3.34 -15.23
CA ASP A 137 11.31 2.20 -15.75
C ASP A 137 12.17 1.54 -14.65
N ALA A 138 12.74 2.33 -13.74
CA ALA A 138 13.50 1.82 -12.61
C ALA A 138 12.62 1.05 -11.63
N GLN A 139 11.39 1.54 -11.35
CA GLN A 139 10.42 0.84 -10.50
C GLN A 139 9.99 -0.48 -11.13
N LYS A 140 9.63 -0.47 -12.41
CA LYS A 140 9.29 -1.70 -13.14
C LYS A 140 10.46 -2.71 -13.13
N LYS A 141 11.70 -2.21 -13.25
CA LYS A 141 12.88 -3.04 -13.25
C LYS A 141 13.09 -3.76 -11.92
N PHE A 142 13.13 -3.04 -10.80
CA PHE A 142 13.36 -3.71 -9.52
C PHE A 142 12.21 -4.65 -9.11
N LEU A 143 10.97 -4.33 -9.47
CA LEU A 143 9.82 -5.22 -9.21
C LEU A 143 9.91 -6.51 -10.03
N LYS A 144 10.35 -6.42 -11.29
CA LYS A 144 10.34 -7.55 -12.23
C LYS A 144 11.65 -8.33 -12.23
N GLU A 145 12.81 -7.65 -12.26
CA GLU A 145 14.11 -8.29 -12.43
C GLU A 145 14.74 -8.66 -11.11
N ASP A 146 14.57 -7.81 -10.08
CA ASP A 146 15.12 -8.05 -8.74
C ASP A 146 14.11 -8.74 -7.80
N ASN A 147 12.89 -9.02 -8.26
CA ASN A 147 11.79 -9.61 -7.49
C ASN A 147 11.46 -8.86 -6.19
N LEU A 148 11.81 -7.59 -6.10
CA LEU A 148 11.61 -6.77 -4.92
C LEU A 148 10.12 -6.54 -4.66
N ARG A 149 9.70 -6.66 -3.40
CA ARG A 149 8.30 -6.46 -2.98
C ARG A 149 8.14 -5.47 -1.83
N ALA A 150 9.19 -5.15 -1.08
CA ALA A 150 9.14 -4.13 -0.04
C ALA A 150 9.57 -2.77 -0.61
N VAL A 151 8.62 -1.85 -0.76
CA VAL A 151 8.80 -0.56 -1.45
C VAL A 151 8.59 0.60 -0.49
N LEU A 152 9.63 1.41 -0.30
CA LEU A 152 9.59 2.61 0.53
C LEU A 152 9.21 3.83 -0.31
N VAL A 153 8.04 4.41 -0.05
CA VAL A 153 7.64 5.69 -0.64
C VAL A 153 7.84 6.82 0.36
N THR A 154 8.56 7.87 -0.05
CA THR A 154 8.85 9.02 0.82
C THR A 154 8.25 10.32 0.30
N THR A 155 8.13 10.47 -1.00
CA THR A 155 7.58 11.67 -1.61
C THR A 155 6.47 11.31 -2.58
N VAL A 156 5.31 11.95 -2.46
CA VAL A 156 4.21 11.83 -3.42
C VAL A 156 3.64 13.21 -3.73
N GLU A 157 3.11 13.38 -4.92
CA GLU A 157 2.55 14.66 -5.35
C GLU A 157 1.23 14.99 -4.64
N SER A 158 0.40 13.98 -4.40
CA SER A 158 -0.88 14.11 -3.70
C SER A 158 -1.37 12.76 -3.19
N PRO A 159 -2.37 12.72 -2.27
CA PRO A 159 -2.98 11.46 -1.83
C PRO A 159 -3.56 10.64 -2.98
N GLU A 160 -4.21 11.28 -3.93
CA GLU A 160 -4.77 10.62 -5.10
C GLU A 160 -3.68 9.96 -5.95
N VAL A 161 -2.57 10.66 -6.18
CA VAL A 161 -1.42 10.12 -6.91
C VAL A 161 -0.81 8.93 -6.15
N ALA A 162 -0.71 9.01 -4.81
CA ALA A 162 -0.22 7.91 -3.99
C ALA A 162 -1.08 6.65 -4.14
N ALA A 163 -2.39 6.78 -3.98
CA ALA A 163 -3.32 5.68 -4.10
C ALA A 163 -3.31 5.04 -5.50
N ARG A 164 -3.33 5.87 -6.55
CA ARG A 164 -3.28 5.40 -7.95
C ARG A 164 -1.94 4.72 -8.26
N TRP A 165 -0.83 5.28 -7.80
CA TRP A 165 0.49 4.68 -7.97
C TRP A 165 0.58 3.32 -7.28
N ASN A 166 0.08 3.21 -6.06
CA ASN A 166 0.05 1.93 -5.36
C ASN A 166 -0.81 0.90 -6.11
N ASN A 167 -1.99 1.29 -6.60
CA ASN A 167 -2.84 0.42 -7.41
C ASN A 167 -2.13 -0.04 -8.69
N ASN A 168 -1.43 0.86 -9.39
CA ASN A 168 -0.66 0.54 -10.59
C ASN A 168 0.48 -0.44 -10.27
N MET A 169 1.13 -0.28 -9.11
CA MET A 169 2.18 -1.18 -8.66
C MET A 169 1.62 -2.56 -8.32
N GLN A 170 0.51 -2.63 -7.58
CA GLN A 170 -0.16 -3.90 -7.29
C GLN A 170 -0.59 -4.63 -8.56
N ALA A 171 -1.20 -3.92 -9.51
CA ALA A 171 -1.59 -4.47 -10.80
C ALA A 171 -0.38 -4.99 -11.60
N PHE A 172 0.75 -4.30 -11.55
CA PHE A 172 1.98 -4.70 -12.22
C PHE A 172 2.56 -5.99 -11.62
N VAL A 173 2.73 -6.04 -10.29
CA VAL A 173 3.30 -7.22 -9.62
C VAL A 173 2.37 -8.43 -9.65
N GLU A 174 1.06 -8.23 -9.66
CA GLU A 174 0.08 -9.30 -9.84
C GLU A 174 0.29 -10.07 -11.15
N GLY A 175 0.76 -9.38 -12.20
CA GLY A 175 1.12 -9.99 -13.47
C GLY A 175 2.48 -10.69 -13.49
N LEU A 176 3.24 -10.73 -12.41
CA LEU A 176 4.60 -11.27 -12.33
C LEU A 176 4.65 -12.58 -11.53
N GLY A 177 5.33 -13.58 -12.07
CA GLY A 177 5.61 -14.83 -11.38
C GLY A 177 4.38 -15.43 -10.69
N HIS A 178 4.41 -15.55 -9.38
CA HIS A 178 3.34 -16.06 -8.52
C HIS A 178 2.36 -14.97 -8.02
N GLY A 179 2.40 -13.77 -8.61
CA GLY A 179 1.49 -12.67 -8.25
C GLY A 179 1.64 -12.17 -6.82
N VAL A 180 2.83 -12.29 -6.22
CA VAL A 180 3.09 -11.82 -4.85
C VAL A 180 2.91 -10.31 -4.77
N PRO A 181 2.02 -9.79 -3.92
CA PRO A 181 1.77 -8.36 -3.82
C PRO A 181 2.97 -7.59 -3.26
N SER A 182 3.10 -6.32 -3.62
CA SER A 182 4.07 -5.44 -2.99
C SER A 182 3.58 -4.94 -1.63
N ASN A 183 4.51 -4.73 -0.71
CA ASN A 183 4.29 -4.09 0.57
C ASN A 183 4.85 -2.66 0.50
N THR A 184 3.95 -1.69 0.42
CA THR A 184 4.33 -0.28 0.43
C THR A 184 4.48 0.18 1.87
N SER A 185 5.63 0.78 2.15
CA SER A 185 5.95 1.36 3.44
C SER A 185 6.26 2.84 3.30
N SER A 186 6.14 3.56 4.39
CA SER A 186 6.54 4.98 4.47
C SER A 186 6.98 5.37 5.86
N ASP A 187 7.85 6.38 5.91
CA ASP A 187 8.17 7.10 7.14
C ASP A 187 6.95 7.89 7.64
N PRO A 188 6.97 8.41 8.89
CA PRO A 188 5.92 9.26 9.42
C PRO A 188 5.59 10.44 8.51
N ARG A 189 4.28 10.70 8.28
CA ARG A 189 3.80 11.72 7.33
C ARG A 189 2.90 12.78 7.94
N HIS A 190 2.52 12.61 9.18
CA HIS A 190 1.47 13.40 9.82
C HIS A 190 1.99 14.58 10.64
N GLU A 191 3.30 14.83 10.60
CA GLU A 191 3.89 15.94 11.35
C GLU A 191 3.66 17.30 10.68
N THR A 192 3.50 18.34 11.50
CA THR A 192 3.28 19.70 11.01
C THR A 192 4.55 20.39 10.50
N THR A 193 5.73 19.84 10.78
CA THR A 193 7.01 20.40 10.37
C THR A 193 7.74 19.51 9.38
N ALA A 194 8.16 20.09 8.22
CA ALA A 194 9.04 19.40 7.29
C ALA A 194 10.40 19.20 7.93
N THR A 195 10.79 17.94 8.06
CA THR A 195 12.21 17.63 8.19
C THR A 195 12.77 17.33 6.79
N ALA A 196 14.07 17.50 6.61
CA ALA A 196 14.70 17.22 5.30
C ALA A 196 14.57 15.76 4.87
N GLU A 197 14.29 14.85 5.81
CA GLU A 197 14.14 13.40 5.57
C GLU A 197 12.71 13.00 5.22
N TYR A 198 11.73 13.76 5.70
CA TYR A 198 10.31 13.44 5.56
C TYR A 198 9.62 14.53 4.76
N ASN A 199 9.42 14.25 3.52
CA ASN A 199 8.61 15.15 2.73
C ASN A 199 7.14 14.85 3.02
N TYR A 200 6.33 15.86 3.29
CA TYR A 200 4.90 15.74 3.58
C TYR A 200 4.13 15.18 2.44
N GLY A 201 4.49 14.18 1.92
CA GLY A 201 4.10 13.53 0.76
C GLY A 201 2.63 13.37 0.41
N ALA A 202 1.75 14.00 1.06
CA ALA A 202 0.34 13.96 0.72
C ALA A 202 -0.24 15.35 0.42
N GLY A 203 0.64 16.32 0.10
CA GLY A 203 0.18 17.64 -0.34
C GLY A 203 -0.58 18.45 0.72
N GLY A 204 -0.42 18.11 1.99
CA GLY A 204 -1.12 18.80 3.09
C GLY A 204 -2.60 18.46 3.24
N THR A 205 -3.07 17.38 2.63
CA THR A 205 -4.47 16.93 2.66
C THR A 205 -4.72 15.73 3.59
N ILE A 206 -3.68 15.24 4.27
CA ILE A 206 -3.81 14.31 5.41
C ILE A 206 -3.82 15.11 6.72
N SER A 207 -4.22 14.48 7.82
CA SER A 207 -4.23 15.13 9.13
C SER A 207 -2.81 15.54 9.56
N HIS A 208 -2.70 16.68 10.25
CA HIS A 208 -1.43 17.19 10.75
C HIS A 208 -1.42 17.17 12.27
N TRP A 209 -0.39 16.57 12.82
CA TRP A 209 -0.19 16.36 14.24
C TRP A 209 1.15 16.96 14.69
N PRO A 210 1.33 17.22 15.99
CA PRO A 210 2.65 17.53 16.53
C PRO A 210 3.66 16.41 16.21
N THR A 211 4.95 16.73 16.29
CA THR A 211 5.98 15.69 16.29
C THR A 211 5.74 14.69 17.44
N THR A 212 6.32 13.50 17.35
CA THR A 212 6.22 12.51 18.44
C THR A 212 6.69 13.05 19.78
N LEU A 213 7.72 13.88 19.80
CA LEU A 213 8.15 14.62 21.01
C LEU A 213 7.07 15.58 21.51
N GLY A 214 6.37 16.27 20.60
CA GLY A 214 5.25 17.14 20.94
C GLY A 214 4.04 16.37 21.48
N LEU A 215 3.76 15.19 20.95
CA LEU A 215 2.74 14.29 21.47
C LEU A 215 3.11 13.78 22.87
N ALA A 216 4.37 13.38 23.09
CA ALA A 216 4.87 12.94 24.38
C ALA A 216 4.78 14.04 25.46
N ALA A 217 4.93 15.31 25.07
CA ALA A 217 4.81 16.44 26.00
C ALA A 217 3.40 16.64 26.56
N THR A 218 2.39 15.96 26.04
CA THR A 218 1.05 15.91 26.62
C THR A 218 0.99 15.02 27.86
N PHE A 219 1.89 14.08 28.02
CA PHE A 219 1.89 13.01 29.03
C PHE A 219 0.60 12.15 29.00
N ASP A 220 -0.09 12.11 27.85
CA ASP A 220 -1.34 11.40 27.68
C ASP A 220 -1.24 10.36 26.53
N PRO A 221 -1.02 9.08 26.85
CA PRO A 221 -0.95 8.02 25.85
C PRO A 221 -2.23 7.87 25.00
N ALA A 222 -3.40 8.27 25.54
CA ALA A 222 -4.65 8.17 24.79
C ALA A 222 -4.67 9.07 23.54
N ILE A 223 -4.01 10.21 23.59
CA ILE A 223 -3.85 11.11 22.43
C ILE A 223 -2.95 10.45 21.37
N VAL A 224 -1.92 9.70 21.78
CA VAL A 224 -1.03 8.99 20.87
C VAL A 224 -1.73 7.81 20.23
N GLU A 225 -2.59 7.11 20.96
CA GLU A 225 -3.42 6.03 20.41
C GLU A 225 -4.43 6.57 19.38
N GLU A 226 -5.13 7.69 19.68
CA GLU A 226 -6.02 8.36 18.74
C GLU A 226 -5.29 8.78 17.47
N PHE A 227 -4.10 9.38 17.62
CA PHE A 227 -3.21 9.69 16.49
C PHE A 227 -2.94 8.44 15.65
N GLY A 228 -2.54 7.33 16.29
CA GLY A 228 -2.23 6.08 15.59
C GLY A 228 -3.42 5.53 14.81
N GLN A 229 -4.62 5.59 15.37
CA GLN A 229 -5.86 5.15 14.70
C GLN A 229 -6.13 5.97 13.44
N ILE A 230 -6.08 7.30 13.54
CA ILE A 230 -6.32 8.20 12.40
C ILE A 230 -5.23 8.03 11.34
N ALA A 231 -3.97 8.03 11.73
CA ALA A 231 -2.84 7.86 10.82
C ALA A 231 -2.88 6.51 10.09
N SER A 232 -3.29 5.45 10.76
CA SER A 232 -3.46 4.11 10.18
C SER A 232 -4.53 4.09 9.08
N GLU A 233 -5.67 4.75 9.29
CA GLU A 233 -6.71 4.85 8.27
C GLU A 233 -6.23 5.63 7.03
N GLU A 234 -5.56 6.76 7.27
CA GLU A 234 -5.01 7.59 6.18
C GLU A 234 -3.90 6.86 5.42
N TYR A 235 -3.03 6.11 6.10
CA TYR A 235 -2.00 5.31 5.44
C TYR A 235 -2.61 4.26 4.52
N ARG A 236 -3.62 3.52 4.99
CA ARG A 236 -4.32 2.55 4.13
C ARG A 236 -4.98 3.21 2.93
N ALA A 237 -5.58 4.38 3.10
CA ALA A 237 -6.17 5.14 2.00
C ALA A 237 -5.12 5.57 0.96
N LEU A 238 -3.88 5.81 1.38
CA LEU A 238 -2.73 6.11 0.50
C LEU A 238 -2.12 4.85 -0.15
N GLY A 239 -2.53 3.66 0.26
CA GLY A 239 -1.95 2.39 -0.15
C GLY A 239 -0.70 1.99 0.64
N ILE A 240 -0.43 2.64 1.77
CA ILE A 240 0.70 2.33 2.65
C ILE A 240 0.26 1.25 3.64
N ALA A 241 0.90 0.08 3.58
CA ALA A 241 0.58 -1.07 4.42
C ALA A 241 1.50 -1.19 5.64
N THR A 242 2.67 -0.54 5.61
CA THR A 242 3.66 -0.60 6.69
C THR A 242 4.14 0.80 7.06
N ALA A 243 3.93 1.18 8.30
CA ALA A 243 4.54 2.38 8.88
C ALA A 243 5.96 2.04 9.37
N LEU A 244 6.97 2.80 8.92
CA LEU A 244 8.34 2.74 9.46
C LEU A 244 8.43 3.61 10.71
N SER A 245 7.71 3.23 11.74
CA SER A 245 7.52 3.99 12.98
C SER A 245 6.92 3.09 14.07
N PRO A 246 6.91 3.52 15.34
CA PRO A 246 7.48 4.75 15.86
C PRO A 246 9.01 4.71 15.99
N GLN A 247 9.65 5.88 16.12
CA GLN A 247 11.03 5.98 16.55
C GLN A 247 11.05 6.02 18.08
N ILE A 248 11.61 4.97 18.69
CA ILE A 248 11.59 4.76 20.15
C ILE A 248 12.99 4.84 20.79
N ASP A 249 13.90 5.54 20.11
CA ASP A 249 15.21 5.83 20.68
C ASP A 249 15.06 6.80 21.86
N LEU A 250 15.79 6.58 22.94
CA LEU A 250 15.85 7.53 24.03
C LEU A 250 16.63 8.79 23.62
N ALA A 251 16.03 9.95 23.78
CA ALA A 251 16.58 11.23 23.36
C ALA A 251 17.65 11.75 24.36
N THR A 252 18.71 11.01 24.55
CA THR A 252 19.78 11.32 25.54
C THR A 252 20.77 12.38 25.07
N GLU A 253 20.74 12.78 23.79
CA GLU A 253 21.61 13.81 23.22
C GLU A 253 20.78 14.86 22.46
N PRO A 254 20.58 16.07 23.04
CA PRO A 254 19.69 17.09 22.46
C PRO A 254 20.19 17.68 21.13
N ARG A 255 21.46 17.48 20.76
CA ARG A 255 22.02 17.92 19.47
C ARG A 255 21.78 16.89 18.33
N TRP A 256 21.24 15.73 18.67
CA TRP A 256 20.92 14.72 17.67
C TRP A 256 19.80 15.21 16.75
N SER A 257 20.04 15.19 15.44
CA SER A 257 19.13 15.77 14.44
C SER A 257 17.74 15.13 14.41
N ARG A 258 17.61 13.87 14.88
CA ARG A 258 16.35 13.13 14.92
C ARG A 258 15.66 13.17 16.29
N PHE A 259 16.11 14.02 17.19
CA PHE A 259 15.57 14.16 18.54
C PHE A 259 14.04 14.38 18.55
N SER A 260 13.53 15.21 17.63
CA SER A 260 12.10 15.54 17.53
C SER A 260 11.20 14.35 17.15
N GLY A 261 11.77 13.33 16.53
CA GLY A 261 11.06 12.11 16.14
C GLY A 261 10.91 11.07 17.27
N THR A 262 11.51 11.31 18.44
CA THR A 262 11.42 10.44 19.61
C THR A 262 10.30 10.87 20.55
N PHE A 263 10.00 10.05 21.58
CA PHE A 263 9.08 10.44 22.65
C PHE A 263 9.80 11.12 23.84
N GLY A 264 11.11 11.27 23.80
CA GLY A 264 11.90 11.97 24.81
C GLY A 264 12.96 11.10 25.48
N GLU A 265 13.35 11.49 26.70
CA GLU A 265 14.49 10.87 27.41
C GLU A 265 14.06 9.92 28.55
N SER A 266 12.77 9.85 28.91
CA SER A 266 12.26 8.96 29.95
C SER A 266 11.88 7.60 29.39
N PRO A 267 12.54 6.50 29.82
CA PRO A 267 12.21 5.16 29.34
C PRO A 267 10.76 4.74 29.64
N GLU A 268 10.21 5.20 30.77
CA GLU A 268 8.84 4.89 31.17
C GLU A 268 7.83 5.58 30.23
N LEU A 269 7.99 6.87 29.99
CA LEU A 269 7.14 7.64 29.08
C LEU A 269 7.25 7.09 27.66
N ASP A 270 8.47 6.82 27.19
CA ASP A 270 8.76 6.28 25.87
C ASP A 270 8.03 4.94 25.65
N THR A 271 8.06 4.06 26.68
CA THR A 271 7.36 2.78 26.64
C THR A 271 5.84 2.94 26.52
N ASP A 272 5.25 3.83 27.31
CA ASP A 272 3.80 4.04 27.31
C ASP A 272 3.33 4.67 25.97
N MET A 273 4.07 5.65 25.46
CA MET A 273 3.77 6.30 24.18
C MET A 273 3.98 5.36 22.99
N ALA A 274 5.05 4.59 22.99
CA ALA A 274 5.32 3.61 21.94
C ALA A 274 4.23 2.52 21.88
N ARG A 275 3.76 2.04 23.04
CA ARG A 275 2.65 1.09 23.10
C ARG A 275 1.39 1.70 22.52
N ALA A 276 1.01 2.89 22.95
CA ALA A 276 -0.18 3.59 22.47
C ALA A 276 -0.14 3.82 20.94
N TYR A 277 1.04 4.20 20.43
CA TYR A 277 1.27 4.36 18.99
C TYR A 277 1.03 3.06 18.23
N VAL A 278 1.66 1.96 18.66
CA VAL A 278 1.53 0.65 18.01
C VAL A 278 0.09 0.13 18.12
N ASP A 279 -0.53 0.25 19.28
CA ASP A 279 -1.92 -0.16 19.50
C ASP A 279 -2.86 0.62 18.58
N GLY A 280 -2.69 1.94 18.45
CA GLY A 280 -3.47 2.77 17.55
C GLY A 280 -3.32 2.35 16.08
N PHE A 281 -2.11 2.07 15.62
CA PHE A 281 -1.87 1.65 14.24
C PHE A 281 -2.39 0.24 13.92
N GLN A 282 -2.32 -0.70 14.86
CA GLN A 282 -2.60 -2.12 14.62
C GLN A 282 -3.99 -2.57 15.04
N THR A 283 -4.61 -1.90 16.01
CA THR A 283 -5.91 -2.28 16.56
C THR A 283 -7.06 -1.41 16.08
N SER A 284 -6.79 -0.46 15.18
CA SER A 284 -7.86 0.28 14.55
C SER A 284 -8.81 -0.71 13.90
N THR A 285 -10.02 -0.80 14.44
CA THR A 285 -11.13 -1.58 13.88
C THR A 285 -11.65 -0.88 12.63
N GLY A 286 -10.77 -0.63 11.66
CA GLY A 286 -11.21 -0.21 10.36
C GLY A 286 -12.23 -1.25 9.89
N LYS A 287 -13.41 -0.83 9.58
CA LYS A 287 -14.34 -1.70 8.87
C LYS A 287 -13.69 -1.94 7.52
N ASP A 288 -13.03 -3.08 7.41
CA ASP A 288 -12.48 -3.60 6.17
C ASP A 288 -13.58 -3.71 5.10
#